data_5cf300c59de9c63199166e4c3401877a
#
_entry.id   5cf300c59de9c63199166e4c3401877a
#
_cell.length_a   1.000
_cell.length_b   1.000
_cell.length_c   1.000
_cell.angle_alpha   90.00
_cell.angle_beta   90.00
_cell.angle_gamma   90.00
#
_symmetry.space_group_name_H-M   'P 1'
#
loop_
_entity.id
_entity.type
_entity.pdbx_description
1 polymer ?
#
loop_
_entity_poly.entity_id
_entity_poly.type
_entity_poly.pdbx_seq_one_letter_code
_entity_poly.pdbx_strand_id
1 'polypeptide(L)'
;MKKRANKVLLFYNPYAGNGVFKNNLDVIIERFQKKGMFVIPIRADRSENQFDSVFRGICADEYRKLIAAGGDGTIHSIVNAMIRSDIDLPLAIFPAGTANDFASYMD
;
A
#
# COMPACT_ATOMS: atom_id res chain seq x y z
N MET A 1 -24.40 8.84 -11.96
CA MET A 1 -23.16 9.51 -11.53
C MET A 1 -22.16 8.48 -11.00
N LYS A 2 -20.96 8.48 -11.55
CA LYS A 2 -19.95 7.50 -11.14
C LYS A 2 -19.41 7.83 -9.76
N LYS A 3 -19.42 6.85 -8.87
CA LYS A 3 -18.91 7.02 -7.51
C LYS A 3 -17.41 7.15 -7.52
N ARG A 4 -16.86 8.08 -6.74
CA ARG A 4 -15.42 8.26 -6.62
C ARG A 4 -14.80 7.05 -5.93
N ALA A 5 -13.66 6.59 -6.43
CA ALA A 5 -12.93 5.49 -5.78
C ALA A 5 -12.53 5.88 -4.36
N ASN A 6 -12.71 4.97 -3.43
CA ASN A 6 -12.46 5.24 -2.02
C ASN A 6 -11.58 4.19 -1.33
N LYS A 7 -11.00 3.27 -2.08
CA LYS A 7 -10.13 2.25 -1.52
C LYS A 7 -8.66 2.59 -1.74
N VAL A 8 -7.83 2.23 -0.77
CA VAL A 8 -6.38 2.39 -0.83
C VAL A 8 -5.77 1.02 -0.55
N LEU A 9 -4.92 0.55 -1.45
CA LEU A 9 -4.25 -0.74 -1.28
C LEU A 9 -2.88 -0.47 -0.65
N LEU A 10 -2.67 -1.00 0.55
CA LEU A 10 -1.44 -0.79 1.31
C LEU A 10 -0.63 -2.08 1.38
N PHE A 11 0.53 -2.07 0.73
CA PHE A 11 1.50 -3.16 0.87
C PHE A 11 2.50 -2.78 1.95
N TYR A 12 2.68 -3.63 2.94
CA TYR A 12 3.65 -3.37 4.00
C TYR A 12 4.48 -4.61 4.30
N ASN A 13 5.76 -4.38 4.56
CA ASN A 13 6.65 -5.46 5.00
C ASN A 13 6.68 -5.43 6.54
N PRO A 14 6.16 -6.48 7.21
CA PRO A 14 6.07 -6.47 8.67
C PRO A 14 7.43 -6.45 9.37
N TYR A 15 8.48 -6.80 8.64
CA TYR A 15 9.84 -6.82 9.19
C TYR A 15 10.62 -5.54 8.94
N ALA A 16 10.14 -4.67 8.05
CA ALA A 16 10.84 -3.43 7.75
C ALA A 16 10.71 -2.44 8.89
N GLY A 17 11.75 -1.62 9.09
CA GLY A 17 11.72 -0.58 10.11
C GLY A 17 11.48 -1.11 11.52
N ASN A 18 12.00 -2.30 11.85
CA ASN A 18 11.80 -2.94 13.16
C ASN A 18 10.31 -3.12 13.51
N GLY A 19 9.49 -3.38 12.50
CA GLY A 19 8.06 -3.60 12.71
C GLY A 19 7.24 -2.34 12.86
N VAL A 20 7.80 -1.20 12.51
CA VAL A 20 7.15 0.08 12.73
C VAL A 20 5.81 0.19 12.00
N PHE A 21 5.75 -0.20 10.73
CA PHE A 21 4.48 -0.16 9.99
C PHE A 21 3.47 -1.12 10.57
N LYS A 22 3.91 -2.33 10.91
CA LYS A 22 3.05 -3.33 11.53
C LYS A 22 2.42 -2.76 12.82
N ASN A 23 3.22 -2.11 13.65
CA ASN A 23 2.76 -1.60 14.93
C ASN A 23 1.88 -0.36 14.80
N ASN A 24 1.93 0.34 13.66
CA ASN A 24 1.15 1.54 13.42
C ASN A 24 0.01 1.35 12.41
N LEU A 25 -0.24 0.11 12.00
CA LEU A 25 -1.25 -0.16 10.97
C LEU A 25 -2.63 0.33 11.37
N ASP A 26 -3.01 0.14 12.62
CA ASP A 26 -4.32 0.59 13.11
C ASP A 26 -4.48 2.11 12.98
N VAL A 27 -3.44 2.86 13.31
CA VAL A 27 -3.47 4.32 13.20
C VAL A 27 -3.60 4.75 11.75
N ILE A 28 -2.89 4.07 10.85
CA ILE A 28 -2.95 4.37 9.41
C ILE A 28 -4.37 4.15 8.90
N ILE A 29 -4.97 3.03 9.25
CA ILE A 29 -6.34 2.70 8.85
C ILE A 29 -7.32 3.78 9.37
N GLU A 30 -7.20 4.15 10.63
CA GLU A 30 -8.07 5.16 11.23
C GLU A 30 -7.97 6.50 10.50
N ARG A 31 -6.75 6.95 10.19
CA ARG A 31 -6.56 8.25 9.54
C ARG A 31 -7.16 8.28 8.14
N PHE A 32 -7.02 7.19 7.38
CA PHE A 32 -7.63 7.12 6.06
C PHE A 32 -9.17 7.07 6.16
N GLN A 33 -9.70 6.35 7.13
CA GLN A 33 -11.15 6.29 7.32
C GLN A 33 -11.75 7.65 7.64
N LYS A 34 -11.04 8.47 8.40
CA LYS A 34 -11.48 9.84 8.70
C LYS A 34 -11.56 10.71 7.44
N LYS A 35 -10.83 10.35 6.40
CA LYS A 35 -10.87 11.04 5.12
C LYS A 35 -11.82 10.38 4.12
N GLY A 36 -12.59 9.41 4.56
CA GLY A 36 -13.53 8.71 3.69
C GLY A 36 -12.91 7.63 2.83
N MET A 37 -11.70 7.19 3.15
CA MET A 37 -10.99 6.16 2.39
C MET A 37 -10.80 4.91 3.24
N PHE A 38 -10.84 3.75 2.57
CA PHE A 38 -10.74 2.47 3.24
C PHE A 38 -9.48 1.74 2.81
N VAL A 39 -8.67 1.37 3.78
CA VAL A 39 -7.39 0.72 3.54
C VAL A 39 -7.57 -0.79 3.45
N ILE A 40 -7.05 -1.38 2.37
CA ILE A 40 -6.95 -2.83 2.23
C ILE A 40 -5.47 -3.18 2.45
N PRO A 41 -5.10 -3.71 3.61
CA PRO A 41 -3.69 -4.01 3.88
C PRO A 41 -3.30 -5.36 3.29
N ILE A 42 -2.16 -5.36 2.60
CA ILE A 42 -1.55 -6.58 2.06
C ILE A 42 -0.18 -6.72 2.71
N ARG A 43 0.00 -7.82 3.41
CA ARG A 43 1.26 -8.12 4.05
C ARG A 43 2.24 -8.62 3.00
N ALA A 44 3.34 -7.89 2.83
CA ALA A 44 4.37 -8.26 1.86
C ALA A 44 5.38 -9.18 2.53
N ASP A 45 5.42 -10.44 2.10
CA ASP A 45 6.43 -11.38 2.58
C ASP A 45 7.49 -11.58 1.50
N ARG A 46 8.23 -12.68 1.55
CA ARG A 46 9.34 -12.94 0.63
C ARG A 46 8.95 -13.64 -0.66
N SER A 47 7.67 -13.88 -0.87
CA SER A 47 7.20 -14.57 -2.07
C SER A 47 7.21 -13.61 -3.27
N GLU A 48 7.96 -13.98 -4.31
CA GLU A 48 8.14 -13.10 -5.48
C GLU A 48 6.88 -12.85 -6.29
N ASN A 49 5.95 -13.82 -6.28
CA ASN A 49 4.77 -13.74 -7.13
C ASN A 49 3.50 -13.34 -6.39
N GLN A 50 3.65 -12.94 -5.13
CA GLN A 50 2.51 -12.62 -4.29
C GLN A 50 1.70 -11.43 -4.83
N PHE A 51 2.39 -10.43 -5.36
CA PHE A 51 1.73 -9.21 -5.84
C PHE A 51 0.96 -9.42 -7.13
N ASP A 52 1.44 -10.32 -7.99
CA ASP A 52 0.72 -10.63 -9.24
C ASP A 52 -0.66 -11.18 -8.94
N SER A 53 -0.77 -12.04 -7.94
CA SER A 53 -2.05 -12.60 -7.52
C SER A 53 -3.00 -11.52 -7.01
N VAL A 54 -2.48 -10.58 -6.21
CA VAL A 54 -3.28 -9.47 -5.70
C VAL A 54 -3.81 -8.62 -6.85
N PHE A 55 -2.94 -8.23 -7.78
CA PHE A 55 -3.35 -7.35 -8.88
C PHE A 55 -4.33 -8.02 -9.84
N ARG A 56 -4.26 -9.34 -10.01
CA ARG A 56 -5.26 -10.04 -10.81
C ARG A 56 -6.62 -10.10 -10.15
N GLY A 57 -6.65 -10.00 -8.82
CA GLY A 57 -7.89 -10.12 -8.05
C GLY A 57 -8.61 -8.81 -7.76
N ILE A 58 -8.01 -7.67 -8.08
CA ILE A 58 -8.63 -6.38 -7.76
C ILE A 58 -9.25 -5.74 -9.00
N CYS A 59 -10.22 -4.88 -8.75
CA CYS A 59 -10.75 -3.98 -9.77
C CYS A 59 -10.12 -2.61 -9.55
N ALA A 60 -9.21 -2.21 -10.44
CA ALA A 60 -8.43 -1.00 -10.27
C ALA A 60 -9.30 0.26 -10.14
N ASP A 61 -10.47 0.26 -10.77
CA ASP A 61 -11.39 1.41 -10.70
C ASP A 61 -11.91 1.69 -9.30
N GLU A 62 -11.83 0.73 -8.40
CA GLU A 62 -12.27 0.92 -7.01
C GLU A 62 -11.21 1.55 -6.13
N TYR A 63 -9.98 1.64 -6.62
CA TYR A 63 -8.84 2.10 -5.83
C TYR A 63 -8.43 3.50 -6.24
N ARG A 64 -8.12 4.30 -5.24
CA ARG A 64 -7.67 5.67 -5.43
C ARG A 64 -6.17 5.73 -5.64
N LYS A 65 -5.45 4.88 -4.92
CA LYS A 65 -3.99 4.80 -5.00
C LYS A 65 -3.49 3.54 -4.32
N LEU A 66 -2.21 3.26 -4.56
CA LEU A 66 -1.47 2.21 -3.88
C LEU A 66 -0.44 2.85 -2.95
N ILE A 67 -0.16 2.19 -1.85
CA ILE A 67 0.90 2.61 -0.92
C ILE A 67 1.84 1.43 -0.72
N ALA A 68 3.13 1.69 -0.84
CA ALA A 68 4.16 0.70 -0.58
C ALA A 68 4.99 1.13 0.63
N ALA A 69 4.96 0.33 1.69
CA ALA A 69 5.70 0.59 2.91
C ALA A 69 6.75 -0.50 3.11
N GLY A 70 8.00 -0.16 2.89
CA GLY A 70 9.09 -1.12 2.99
C GLY A 70 10.39 -0.61 2.40
N GLY A 71 11.33 -1.52 2.22
CA GLY A 71 12.61 -1.20 1.62
C GLY A 71 12.57 -1.27 0.11
N ASP A 72 13.73 -1.01 -0.50
CA ASP A 72 13.85 -0.93 -1.95
C ASP A 72 13.43 -2.22 -2.66
N GLY A 73 13.75 -3.36 -2.08
CA GLY A 73 13.37 -4.64 -2.68
C GLY A 73 11.87 -4.83 -2.78
N THR A 74 11.15 -4.48 -1.72
CA THR A 74 9.69 -4.57 -1.70
C THR A 74 9.07 -3.63 -2.72
N ILE A 75 9.55 -2.38 -2.74
CA ILE A 75 9.04 -1.37 -3.67
C ILE A 75 9.29 -1.80 -5.11
N HIS A 76 10.49 -2.30 -5.40
CA HIS A 76 10.85 -2.77 -6.74
C HIS A 76 9.93 -3.91 -7.20
N SER A 77 9.66 -4.86 -6.30
CA SER A 77 8.77 -5.99 -6.61
C SER A 77 7.34 -5.53 -6.90
N ILE A 78 6.85 -4.56 -6.14
CA ILE A 78 5.51 -4.00 -6.34
C ILE A 78 5.42 -3.29 -7.69
N VAL A 79 6.40 -2.44 -8.01
CA VAL A 79 6.42 -1.71 -9.28
C VAL A 79 6.45 -2.67 -10.46
N ASN A 80 7.29 -3.70 -10.40
CA ASN A 80 7.36 -4.69 -11.46
C ASN A 80 6.04 -5.45 -11.64
N ALA A 81 5.37 -5.79 -10.54
CA ALA A 81 4.08 -6.45 -10.60
C ALA A 81 3.00 -5.54 -11.19
N MET A 82 3.03 -4.25 -10.86
CA MET A 82 2.12 -3.28 -11.45
C MET A 82 2.28 -3.22 -12.97
N ILE A 83 3.53 -3.19 -13.43
CA ILE A 83 3.83 -3.16 -14.87
C ILE A 83 3.32 -4.42 -15.55
N ARG A 84 3.62 -5.59 -14.99
CA ARG A 84 3.18 -6.87 -15.56
C ARG A 84 1.66 -7.00 -15.61
N SER A 85 0.98 -6.40 -14.64
CA SER A 85 -0.48 -6.48 -14.53
C SER A 85 -1.21 -5.30 -15.16
N ASP A 86 -0.47 -4.39 -15.76
CA ASP A 86 -1.02 -3.18 -16.40
C ASP A 86 -1.87 -2.36 -15.43
N ILE A 87 -1.39 -2.21 -14.21
CA ILE A 87 -2.06 -1.39 -13.19
C ILE A 87 -1.57 0.04 -13.29
N ASP A 88 -2.48 0.96 -13.60
CA ASP A 88 -2.18 2.38 -13.73
C ASP A 88 -2.84 3.16 -12.60
N LEU A 89 -2.21 3.11 -11.44
CA LEU A 89 -2.67 3.83 -10.25
C LEU A 89 -1.48 4.58 -9.64
N PRO A 90 -1.74 5.72 -8.99
CA PRO A 90 -0.67 6.41 -8.27
C PRO A 90 -0.09 5.52 -7.18
N LEU A 91 1.22 5.57 -7.01
CA LEU A 91 1.92 4.82 -5.98
C LEU A 91 2.62 5.79 -5.03
N ALA A 92 2.24 5.77 -3.77
CA ALA A 92 2.93 6.51 -2.73
C ALA A 92 3.87 5.55 -2.01
N ILE A 93 5.06 6.03 -1.68
CA ILE A 93 6.09 5.23 -1.03
C ILE A 93 6.35 5.75 0.37
N PHE A 94 6.23 4.87 1.37
CA PHE A 94 6.64 5.17 2.73
C PHE A 94 7.95 4.45 2.99
N PRO A 95 9.07 5.18 3.11
CA PRO A 95 10.37 4.55 3.34
C PRO A 95 10.41 3.80 4.67
N ALA A 96 11.13 2.69 4.71
CA ALA A 96 11.33 1.93 5.92
C ALA A 96 12.04 2.80 6.96
N GLY A 97 11.63 2.69 8.22
CA GLY A 97 12.26 3.42 9.32
C GLY A 97 11.76 4.82 9.57
N THR A 98 10.82 5.32 8.77
CA THR A 98 10.30 6.69 8.93
C THR A 98 8.92 6.74 9.55
N ALA A 99 8.57 5.76 10.35
CA ALA A 99 7.22 5.66 10.90
C ALA A 99 6.81 6.83 11.79
N ASN A 100 7.77 7.45 12.43
CA ASN A 100 7.45 8.61 13.27
C ASN A 100 6.92 9.78 12.43
N ASP A 101 7.24 9.76 11.14
CA ASP A 101 6.86 10.84 10.23
C ASP A 101 5.75 10.44 9.26
N PHE A 102 5.22 9.21 9.35
CA PHE A 102 4.24 8.79 8.35
C PHE A 102 2.99 9.69 8.32
N ALA A 103 2.67 10.34 9.41
CA ALA A 103 1.55 11.26 9.44
C ALA A 103 1.68 12.39 8.41
N SER A 104 2.90 12.84 8.16
CA SER A 104 3.15 13.88 7.16
C SER A 104 2.96 13.39 5.74
N TYR A 105 3.10 12.09 5.50
CA TYR A 105 2.86 11.50 4.18
C TYR A 105 1.38 11.28 3.89
N MET A 106 0.54 11.34 4.90
CA MET A 106 -0.89 11.08 4.75
C MET A 106 -1.69 12.34 4.42
N ASP A 107 -1.09 13.47 4.67
CA ASP A 107 -1.69 14.76 4.36
C ASP A 107 -1.38 15.16 2.92
#